data_269845d02f4952bb9ce27d847c3d4111
#
_entry.id   269845d02f4952bb9ce27d847c3d4111
#
_cell.length_a   1.000
_cell.length_b   1.000
_cell.length_c   1.000
_cell.angle_alpha   90.00
_cell.angle_beta   90.00
_cell.angle_gamma   90.00
#
_symmetry.space_group_name_H-M   'P 1'
#
loop_
_entity.id
_entity.type
_entity.pdbx_description
1 polymer ?
#
loop_
_entity_poly.entity_id
_entity_poly.type
_entity_poly.pdbx_seq_one_letter_code
_entity_poly.pdbx_strand_id
1 'polypeptide(L)'
;IGVWWGLHLGTHTWTMAPRHGATTENALRHIDFAAANNIQGVLFEGWNEGWENWGKTQHFDYVKPYADFDLDRIAAYAREKNIELWMHNETGGNILSTKPSWKQR
;
A
#
# COMPACT_ATOMS: atom_id res chain seq x y z
N ILE A 1 1.64 8.18 9.85
CA ILE A 1 2.43 8.57 8.65
C ILE A 1 2.07 7.68 7.48
N GLY A 2 2.36 8.11 6.28
CA GLY A 2 1.96 7.40 5.08
C GLY A 2 3.03 7.36 3.99
N VAL A 3 3.01 6.29 3.21
CA VAL A 3 3.78 6.17 1.97
C VAL A 3 2.96 6.85 0.87
N TRP A 4 3.11 8.13 0.74
CA TRP A 4 2.29 8.96 -0.15
C TRP A 4 3.09 10.05 -0.87
N TRP A 5 3.86 10.81 -0.11
CA TRP A 5 4.49 12.02 -0.65
C TRP A 5 5.48 11.70 -1.77
N GLY A 6 6.29 10.67 -1.60
CA GLY A 6 7.23 10.23 -2.64
C GLY A 6 6.53 9.80 -3.92
N LEU A 7 5.33 9.23 -3.82
CA LEU A 7 4.52 8.84 -4.97
C LEU A 7 4.08 10.08 -5.76
N HIS A 8 3.63 11.12 -5.07
CA HIS A 8 3.19 12.36 -5.72
C HIS A 8 4.34 13.21 -6.24
N LEU A 9 5.50 13.14 -5.61
CA LEU A 9 6.71 13.83 -6.09
C LEU A 9 7.38 13.09 -7.26
N GLY A 10 6.98 11.86 -7.55
CA GLY A 10 7.59 11.06 -8.60
C GLY A 10 8.94 10.44 -8.21
N THR A 11 9.35 10.53 -6.95
CA THR A 11 10.57 9.86 -6.46
C THR A 11 10.34 8.37 -6.24
N HIS A 12 9.10 7.97 -6.04
CA HIS A 12 8.65 6.57 -5.97
C HIS A 12 7.60 6.29 -7.03
N THR A 13 7.53 5.05 -7.50
CA THR A 13 6.49 4.63 -8.46
C THR A 13 5.28 4.04 -7.75
N TRP A 14 4.11 4.16 -8.38
CA TRP A 14 2.86 3.58 -7.91
C TRP A 14 2.78 2.08 -8.15
N THR A 15 3.56 1.58 -9.09
CA THR A 15 3.55 0.19 -9.51
C THR A 15 4.88 -0.46 -9.21
N MET A 16 4.92 -1.80 -9.27
CA MET A 16 6.12 -2.56 -9.02
C MET A 16 7.22 -2.19 -10.04
N ALA A 17 8.29 -1.60 -9.55
CA ALA A 17 9.43 -1.11 -10.32
C ALA A 17 10.60 -0.88 -9.35
N PRO A 18 11.82 -0.59 -9.84
CA PRO A 18 12.98 -0.39 -8.95
C PRO A 18 12.78 0.69 -7.88
N ARG A 19 11.90 1.68 -8.12
CA ARG A 19 11.60 2.75 -7.17
C ARG A 19 10.17 2.69 -6.62
N HIS A 20 9.58 1.51 -6.60
CA HIS A 20 8.23 1.33 -6.07
C HIS A 20 8.18 1.80 -4.60
N GLY A 21 7.17 2.65 -4.28
CA GLY A 21 7.03 3.22 -2.93
C GLY A 21 6.53 2.20 -1.91
N ALA A 22 5.61 1.32 -2.31
CA ALA A 22 5.01 0.32 -1.42
C ALA A 22 5.74 -1.02 -1.54
N THR A 23 7.00 -1.06 -1.14
CA THR A 23 7.76 -2.31 -1.03
C THR A 23 7.79 -2.79 0.40
N THR A 24 8.05 -4.09 0.60
CA THR A 24 8.24 -4.67 1.93
C THR A 24 9.31 -3.92 2.71
N GLU A 25 10.47 -3.70 2.10
CA GLU A 25 11.58 -3.01 2.75
C GLU A 25 11.20 -1.59 3.17
N ASN A 26 10.58 -0.84 2.29
CA ASN A 26 10.16 0.53 2.59
C ASN A 26 9.09 0.55 3.68
N ALA A 27 8.19 -0.42 3.68
CA ALA A 27 7.17 -0.57 4.71
C ALA A 27 7.80 -0.81 6.08
N LEU A 28 8.77 -1.71 6.17
CA LEU A 28 9.46 -1.98 7.44
C LEU A 28 10.17 -0.74 7.97
N ARG A 29 10.79 0.04 7.08
CA ARG A 29 11.44 1.30 7.49
C ARG A 29 10.44 2.33 8.03
N HIS A 30 9.27 2.44 7.42
CA HIS A 30 8.22 3.33 7.92
C HIS A 30 7.70 2.88 9.29
N ILE A 31 7.55 1.59 9.49
CA ILE A 31 7.14 1.03 10.78
C ILE A 31 8.19 1.32 11.86
N ASP A 32 9.47 1.13 11.54
CA ASP A 32 10.56 1.45 12.47
C ASP A 32 10.56 2.93 12.85
N PHE A 33 10.39 3.80 11.88
CA PHE A 33 10.32 5.24 12.11
C PHE A 33 9.12 5.60 13.01
N ALA A 34 7.96 5.02 12.73
CA ALA A 34 6.76 5.25 13.54
C ALA A 34 6.97 4.80 14.99
N ALA A 35 7.54 3.62 15.18
CA ALA A 35 7.82 3.09 16.51
C ALA A 35 8.82 3.96 17.29
N ALA A 36 9.85 4.46 16.60
CA ALA A 36 10.88 5.30 17.24
C ALA A 36 10.39 6.70 17.60
N ASN A 37 9.30 7.18 16.98
CA ASN A 37 8.82 8.54 17.12
C ASN A 37 7.42 8.66 17.73
N ASN A 38 6.93 7.61 18.38
CA ASN A 38 5.62 7.58 19.03
C ASN A 38 4.46 7.85 18.06
N ILE A 39 4.60 7.43 16.82
CA ILE A 39 3.54 7.50 15.81
C ILE A 39 2.77 6.18 15.84
N GLN A 40 1.44 6.25 15.90
CA GLN A 40 0.61 5.08 16.14
C GLN A 40 0.39 4.19 14.94
N GLY A 41 0.44 4.75 13.71
CA GLY A 41 0.09 3.99 12.53
C GLY A 41 0.84 4.41 11.28
N VAL A 42 0.85 3.52 10.29
CA VAL A 42 1.43 3.75 8.96
C VAL A 42 0.38 3.41 7.91
N LEU A 43 0.19 4.31 6.94
CA LEU A 43 -0.75 4.15 5.84
C LEU A 43 0.01 3.87 4.54
N PHE A 44 -0.44 2.89 3.78
CA PHE A 44 0.15 2.56 2.48
C PHE A 44 -0.82 2.81 1.34
N GLU A 45 -0.33 3.47 0.29
CA GLU A 45 -0.93 3.55 -1.02
C GLU A 45 -0.01 2.86 -2.03
N GLY A 46 -0.55 2.48 -3.18
CA GLY A 46 0.25 1.84 -4.24
C GLY A 46 0.67 0.41 -3.93
N TRP A 47 0.04 -0.22 -2.95
CA TRP A 47 0.41 -1.56 -2.49
C TRP A 47 -0.24 -2.70 -3.27
N ASN A 48 -1.43 -2.44 -3.83
CA ASN A 48 -2.26 -3.47 -4.49
C ASN A 48 -2.14 -3.40 -6.01
N GLU A 49 -2.34 -4.53 -6.67
CA GLU A 49 -2.26 -4.61 -8.13
C GLU A 49 -3.34 -3.79 -8.82
N GLY A 50 -2.97 -3.15 -9.92
CA GLY A 50 -3.88 -2.43 -10.81
C GLY A 50 -3.60 -0.95 -10.99
N TRP A 51 -2.66 -0.37 -10.28
CA TRP A 51 -2.35 1.06 -10.40
C TRP A 51 -1.91 1.47 -11.80
N GLU A 52 -1.29 0.55 -12.58
CA GLU A 52 -0.95 0.77 -13.98
C GLU A 52 -2.19 1.01 -14.85
N ASN A 53 -3.35 0.55 -14.39
CA ASN A 53 -4.64 0.69 -15.07
C ASN A 53 -5.59 1.64 -14.36
N TRP A 54 -5.10 2.42 -13.40
CA TRP A 54 -5.95 3.32 -12.63
C TRP A 54 -6.69 4.31 -13.54
N GLY A 55 -7.98 4.47 -13.30
CA GLY A 55 -8.83 5.35 -14.10
C GLY A 55 -9.35 4.74 -15.39
N LYS A 56 -8.92 3.52 -15.72
CA LYS A 56 -9.42 2.75 -16.88
C LYS A 56 -10.44 1.72 -16.39
N THR A 57 -11.21 1.15 -17.31
CA THR A 57 -12.21 0.12 -16.98
C THR A 57 -11.59 -1.26 -16.75
N GLN A 58 -10.28 -1.35 -16.67
CA GLN A 58 -9.54 -2.58 -16.49
C GLN A 58 -9.36 -2.93 -15.02
N HIS A 59 -8.76 -4.07 -14.77
CA HIS A 59 -8.61 -4.66 -13.45
C HIS A 59 -7.87 -3.74 -12.45
N PHE A 60 -8.48 -3.59 -11.28
CA PHE A 60 -7.87 -2.95 -10.11
C PHE A 60 -8.27 -3.81 -8.90
N ASP A 61 -7.31 -4.48 -8.29
CA ASP A 61 -7.60 -5.46 -7.25
C ASP A 61 -7.51 -4.81 -5.86
N TYR A 62 -8.58 -4.95 -5.07
CA TYR A 62 -8.64 -4.37 -3.73
C TYR A 62 -7.99 -5.21 -2.64
N VAL A 63 -7.58 -6.43 -2.94
CA VAL A 63 -7.06 -7.35 -1.94
C VAL A 63 -5.68 -7.91 -2.24
N LYS A 64 -5.27 -7.94 -3.52
CA LYS A 64 -4.02 -8.57 -3.93
C LYS A 64 -2.87 -7.57 -3.93
N PRO A 65 -1.86 -7.73 -3.08
CA PRO A 65 -0.70 -6.86 -3.08
C PRO A 65 0.20 -7.15 -4.29
N TYR A 66 0.99 -6.16 -4.68
CA TYR A 66 2.09 -6.39 -5.61
C TYR A 66 3.07 -7.41 -5.01
N ALA A 67 3.80 -8.11 -5.87
CA ALA A 67 4.71 -9.17 -5.45
C ALA A 67 5.85 -8.67 -4.53
N ASP A 68 6.21 -7.38 -4.63
CA ASP A 68 7.23 -6.76 -3.80
C ASP A 68 6.69 -6.15 -2.49
N PHE A 69 5.41 -6.40 -2.19
CA PHE A 69 4.77 -5.99 -0.94
C PHE A 69 4.27 -7.23 -0.20
N ASP A 70 5.09 -7.74 0.71
CA ASP A 70 4.75 -8.93 1.50
C ASP A 70 3.86 -8.53 2.67
N LEU A 71 2.56 -8.52 2.43
CA LEU A 71 1.56 -8.06 3.40
C LEU A 71 1.63 -8.84 4.72
N ASP A 72 1.78 -10.15 4.66
CA ASP A 72 1.82 -10.98 5.87
C ASP A 72 3.02 -10.64 6.74
N ARG A 73 4.19 -10.49 6.14
CA ARG A 73 5.41 -10.09 6.85
C ARG A 73 5.30 -8.69 7.43
N ILE A 74 4.76 -7.75 6.65
CA ILE A 74 4.58 -6.36 7.08
C ILE A 74 3.60 -6.30 8.24
N ALA A 75 2.48 -7.01 8.16
CA ALA A 75 1.48 -7.04 9.22
C ALA A 75 2.04 -7.65 10.50
N ALA A 76 2.80 -8.73 10.40
CA ALA A 76 3.45 -9.34 11.56
C ALA A 76 4.46 -8.40 12.22
N TYR A 77 5.25 -7.71 11.42
CA TYR A 77 6.24 -6.74 11.92
C TYR A 77 5.56 -5.55 12.60
N ALA A 78 4.52 -5.01 11.98
CA ALA A 78 3.74 -3.92 12.57
C ALA A 78 3.15 -4.32 13.93
N ARG A 79 2.61 -5.54 14.02
CA ARG A 79 2.07 -6.07 15.27
C ARG A 79 3.16 -6.21 16.34
N GLU A 80 4.34 -6.70 15.96
CA GLU A 80 5.49 -6.83 16.86
C GLU A 80 5.91 -5.47 17.43
N LYS A 81 5.86 -4.42 16.62
CA LYS A 81 6.21 -3.05 17.01
C LYS A 81 5.06 -2.28 17.61
N ASN A 82 3.87 -2.89 17.72
CA ASN A 82 2.65 -2.25 18.20
C ASN A 82 2.26 -1.00 17.36
N ILE A 83 2.40 -1.12 16.05
CA ILE A 83 2.05 -0.08 15.08
C ILE A 83 0.83 -0.53 14.28
N GLU A 84 -0.16 0.33 14.13
CA GLU A 84 -1.34 0.08 13.29
C GLU A 84 -0.97 0.15 11.81
N LEU A 85 -1.46 -0.81 11.04
CA LEU A 85 -1.25 -0.88 9.60
C LEU A 85 -2.55 -0.47 8.90
N TRP A 86 -2.48 0.59 8.10
CA TRP A 86 -3.61 1.10 7.32
C TRP A 86 -3.33 0.93 5.84
N MET A 87 -4.32 0.43 5.11
CA MET A 87 -4.21 0.12 3.68
C MET A 87 -5.21 0.94 2.91
N HIS A 88 -4.72 1.83 2.04
CA HIS A 88 -5.57 2.66 1.21
C HIS A 88 -6.05 1.89 -0.03
N ASN A 89 -7.32 2.04 -0.36
CA ASN A 89 -7.90 1.54 -1.61
C ASN A 89 -8.59 2.69 -2.35
N GLU A 90 -8.17 2.95 -3.58
CA GLU A 90 -8.73 4.01 -4.40
C GLU A 90 -9.92 3.49 -5.20
N THR A 91 -11.09 4.08 -4.98
CA THR A 91 -12.34 3.67 -5.63
C THR A 91 -12.75 4.56 -6.80
N GLY A 92 -12.13 5.73 -6.94
CA GLY A 92 -12.62 6.77 -7.85
C GLY A 92 -12.65 6.38 -9.32
N GLY A 93 -11.70 5.58 -9.79
CA GLY A 93 -11.58 5.25 -11.20
C GLY A 93 -12.07 3.86 -11.60
N ASN A 94 -12.24 2.93 -10.64
CA ASN A 94 -12.39 1.51 -10.97
C ASN A 94 -13.45 0.78 -10.15
N ILE A 95 -14.37 1.51 -9.52
CA ILE A 95 -15.32 0.93 -8.56
C ILE A 95 -16.16 -0.21 -9.16
N LEU A 96 -16.61 -0.07 -10.40
CA LEU A 96 -17.49 -1.06 -11.02
C LEU A 96 -16.75 -2.37 -11.33
N SER A 97 -15.52 -2.28 -11.80
CA SER A 97 -14.74 -3.47 -12.16
C SER A 97 -14.27 -4.25 -10.93
N THR A 98 -14.19 -3.60 -9.77
CA THR A 98 -13.68 -4.21 -8.54
C THR A 98 -14.79 -4.55 -7.53
N LYS A 99 -16.04 -4.27 -7.88
CA LYS A 99 -17.18 -4.48 -6.99
C LYS A 99 -17.23 -5.86 -6.34
N PRO A 100 -16.94 -6.97 -7.06
CA PRO A 100 -16.97 -8.29 -6.43
C PRO A 100 -15.95 -8.48 -5.30
N SER A 101 -14.84 -7.75 -5.33
CA SER A 101 -13.78 -7.90 -4.31
C SER A 101 -13.97 -7.02 -3.07
N TRP A 102 -14.95 -6.13 -3.04
CA TRP A 102 -15.19 -5.26 -1.89
C TRP A 102 -15.42 -6.04 -0.60
N LYS A 103 -16.11 -7.17 -0.71
CA LYS A 103 -16.50 -7.98 0.44
C LYS A 103 -15.33 -8.70 1.10
N GLN A 104 -14.17 -8.69 0.46
CA GLN A 104 -12.97 -9.36 0.93
C GLN A 104 -12.07 -8.47 1.80
N ARG A 105 -12.40 -7.20 1.90
CA ARG A 105 -11.60 -6.21 2.65
C ARG A 105 -11.91 -6.22 4.13
#